data_98f5832e87d86023b16e9fc47c98b7bb
#
_entry.id   98f5832e87d86023b16e9fc47c98b7bb
#
_cell.length_a   1.000
_cell.length_b   1.000
_cell.length_c   1.000
_cell.angle_alpha   90.00
_cell.angle_beta   90.00
_cell.angle_gamma   90.00
#
_symmetry.space_group_name_H-M   'P 1'
#
loop_
_entity.id
_entity.type
_entity.pdbx_description
1 polymer ?
#
loop_
_entity_poly.entity_id
_entity_poly.type
_entity_poly.pdbx_seq_one_letter_code
_entity_poly.pdbx_strand_id
1 'polypeptide(L)'
;LRAPQGEALLAAAFRIVVADGLAGLTLRPLAQALGVSVTVLTNRYGGRADIMAAICGAAAAHDAVLLDGWRETLAALGPLPPVVAAGLAEAILEEQSTSGRALSALYLEFLHACTWDETLRPAFAGWAGQRRAFWDDFAGRAALAPPLVACGWWSGYVIAELAYGLALEGDASYRMLRRLGVQRLFAGAVAGLEAADSILFGLLRERMGAAEEADTEAGAEAEAGAETGTSKGRAPAWSAQAARACGLRLAARGIDGLTHRAIAADIGIAHTTLSYRFPTQRDLVIAGLACIAGHIRAAVEADSLAGLQRRRAEADGLDPARASFAVALAAVRLPELARQTAYMRAWRGSNLVNVFARYLPEARGIDALCAQVISLGLTGLTNTMPPGADAEEAVATAYAAAGRWLRGAG
;
A
#
# COMPACT_ATOMS: atom_id res chain seq x y z
N LEU A 1 9.16 18.29 33.81
CA LEU A 1 10.12 17.97 32.75
C LEU A 1 9.45 18.26 31.41
N ARG A 2 9.87 19.33 30.71
CA ARG A 2 9.41 19.59 29.33
C ARG A 2 10.02 18.49 28.47
N ALA A 3 9.17 17.70 27.76
CA ALA A 3 9.63 16.76 26.75
C ALA A 3 10.55 17.47 25.74
N PRO A 4 11.61 16.80 25.23
CA PRO A 4 12.40 17.35 24.15
C PRO A 4 11.49 17.84 23.04
N GLN A 5 11.80 18.99 22.48
CA GLN A 5 10.86 19.74 21.62
C GLN A 5 10.40 18.93 20.38
N GLY A 6 11.25 18.03 19.86
CA GLY A 6 10.94 17.15 18.75
C GLY A 6 9.92 16.05 19.09
N GLU A 7 9.98 15.49 20.30
CA GLU A 7 9.07 14.42 20.72
C GLU A 7 7.61 14.90 20.84
N ALA A 8 7.39 16.11 21.39
CA ALA A 8 6.05 16.65 21.50
C ALA A 8 5.43 16.93 20.12
N LEU A 9 6.23 17.45 19.17
CA LEU A 9 5.80 17.66 17.79
C LEU A 9 5.48 16.34 17.11
N LEU A 10 6.33 15.33 17.26
CA LEU A 10 6.14 14.00 16.70
C LEU A 10 4.89 13.32 17.29
N ALA A 11 4.69 13.38 18.60
CA ALA A 11 3.50 12.84 19.26
C ALA A 11 2.21 13.51 18.79
N ALA A 12 2.24 14.84 18.53
CA ALA A 12 1.12 15.55 17.94
C ALA A 12 0.87 15.11 16.50
N ALA A 13 1.94 14.96 15.70
CA ALA A 13 1.85 14.48 14.33
C ALA A 13 1.26 13.05 14.25
N PHE A 14 1.69 12.12 15.11
CA PHE A 14 1.14 10.76 15.17
C PHE A 14 -0.37 10.76 15.43
N ARG A 15 -0.84 11.54 16.41
CA ARG A 15 -2.28 11.61 16.70
C ARG A 15 -3.10 12.11 15.53
N ILE A 16 -2.60 13.15 14.85
CA ILE A 16 -3.31 13.74 13.70
C ILE A 16 -3.29 12.79 12.51
N VAL A 17 -2.13 12.21 12.18
CA VAL A 17 -2.02 11.33 11.00
C VAL A 17 -2.81 10.04 11.16
N VAL A 18 -2.84 9.46 12.35
CA VAL A 18 -3.65 8.25 12.61
C VAL A 18 -5.16 8.54 12.50
N ALA A 19 -5.61 9.76 12.87
CA ALA A 19 -7.02 10.15 12.79
C ALA A 19 -7.41 10.67 11.40
N ASP A 20 -6.62 11.60 10.84
CA ASP A 20 -7.01 12.44 9.72
C ASP A 20 -6.05 12.35 8.51
N GLY A 21 -5.02 11.48 8.58
CA GLY A 21 -3.98 11.38 7.54
C GLY A 21 -3.06 12.60 7.48
N LEU A 22 -2.22 12.60 6.45
CA LEU A 22 -1.25 13.69 6.25
C LEU A 22 -1.94 15.02 5.91
N ALA A 23 -3.12 15.00 5.29
CA ALA A 23 -3.89 16.23 4.99
C ALA A 23 -4.39 16.91 6.26
N GLY A 24 -4.66 16.16 7.32
CA GLY A 24 -4.98 16.71 8.64
C GLY A 24 -3.81 17.42 9.31
N LEU A 25 -2.57 17.17 8.86
CA LEU A 25 -1.35 17.73 9.43
C LEU A 25 -1.14 19.18 8.97
N THR A 26 -2.03 20.07 9.41
CA THR A 26 -2.00 21.51 9.12
C THR A 26 -1.67 22.33 10.36
N LEU A 27 -1.35 23.60 10.17
CA LEU A 27 -0.88 24.48 11.26
C LEU A 27 -1.85 24.57 12.44
N ARG A 28 -3.17 24.65 12.17
CA ARG A 28 -4.18 24.80 13.22
C ARG A 28 -4.35 23.53 14.07
N PRO A 29 -4.56 22.31 13.51
CA PRO A 29 -4.56 21.08 14.27
C PRO A 29 -3.28 20.84 15.06
N LEU A 30 -2.10 21.11 14.47
CA LEU A 30 -0.82 20.97 15.17
C LEU A 30 -0.70 21.92 16.35
N ALA A 31 -1.03 23.19 16.16
CA ALA A 31 -1.01 24.18 17.24
C ALA A 31 -1.96 23.80 18.37
N GLN A 32 -3.17 23.34 18.03
CA GLN A 32 -4.15 22.85 19.00
C GLN A 32 -3.63 21.62 19.75
N ALA A 33 -3.06 20.64 19.05
CA ALA A 33 -2.52 19.42 19.64
C ALA A 33 -1.33 19.68 20.59
N LEU A 34 -0.57 20.76 20.32
CA LEU A 34 0.55 21.21 21.14
C LEU A 34 0.14 22.17 22.26
N GLY A 35 -1.12 22.63 22.29
CA GLY A 35 -1.61 23.60 23.28
C GLY A 35 -1.01 25.00 23.09
N VAL A 36 -0.68 25.40 21.85
CA VAL A 36 -0.10 26.70 21.51
C VAL A 36 -0.91 27.42 20.43
N SER A 37 -0.67 28.71 20.24
CA SER A 37 -1.24 29.43 19.09
C SER A 37 -0.47 29.10 17.78
N VAL A 38 -1.13 29.28 16.62
CA VAL A 38 -0.48 29.13 15.30
C VAL A 38 0.73 30.07 15.18
N THR A 39 0.63 31.28 15.70
CA THR A 39 1.74 32.27 15.71
C THR A 39 2.94 31.72 16.51
N VAL A 40 2.73 31.14 17.66
CA VAL A 40 3.81 30.53 18.45
C VAL A 40 4.44 29.35 17.69
N LEU A 41 3.61 28.53 17.04
CA LEU A 41 4.10 27.39 16.24
C LEU A 41 4.97 27.87 15.06
N THR A 42 4.49 28.86 14.28
CA THR A 42 5.22 29.39 13.13
C THR A 42 6.47 30.20 13.52
N ASN A 43 6.43 30.96 14.60
CA ASN A 43 7.62 31.64 15.11
C ASN A 43 8.71 30.64 15.56
N ARG A 44 8.31 29.43 15.97
CA ARG A 44 9.25 28.44 16.51
C ARG A 44 9.84 27.54 15.42
N TYR A 45 9.03 27.10 14.46
CA TYR A 45 9.42 26.10 13.46
C TYR A 45 9.49 26.68 12.04
N GLY A 46 8.97 27.87 11.80
CA GLY A 46 8.86 28.45 10.46
C GLY A 46 7.54 28.15 9.78
N GLY A 47 7.55 28.10 8.45
CA GLY A 47 6.38 27.80 7.63
C GLY A 47 6.01 26.32 7.61
N ARG A 48 5.02 25.97 6.79
CA ARG A 48 4.56 24.58 6.65
C ARG A 48 5.70 23.63 6.24
N ALA A 49 6.54 24.01 5.29
CA ALA A 49 7.65 23.18 4.82
C ALA A 49 8.65 22.88 5.94
N ASP A 50 8.98 23.91 6.75
CA ASP A 50 9.92 23.76 7.87
C ASP A 50 9.34 22.84 8.97
N ILE A 51 8.03 22.94 9.22
CA ILE A 51 7.33 22.06 10.17
C ILE A 51 7.33 20.63 9.67
N MET A 52 7.06 20.38 8.38
CA MET A 52 7.13 19.04 7.80
C MET A 52 8.56 18.47 7.90
N ALA A 53 9.57 19.29 7.62
CA ALA A 53 10.97 18.90 7.78
C ALA A 53 11.32 18.57 9.24
N ALA A 54 10.84 19.36 10.20
CA ALA A 54 11.04 19.10 11.62
C ALA A 54 10.36 17.80 12.08
N ILE A 55 9.15 17.49 11.57
CA ILE A 55 8.44 16.23 11.83
C ILE A 55 9.20 15.06 11.25
N CYS A 56 9.61 15.14 9.97
CA CYS A 56 10.41 14.09 9.32
C CYS A 56 11.73 13.85 10.06
N GLY A 57 12.42 14.91 10.47
CA GLY A 57 13.67 14.80 11.24
C GLY A 57 13.49 14.12 12.59
N ALA A 58 12.42 14.49 13.33
CA ALA A 58 12.11 13.86 14.61
C ALA A 58 11.68 12.40 14.43
N ALA A 59 10.91 12.09 13.39
CA ALA A 59 10.51 10.73 13.06
C ALA A 59 11.70 9.87 12.65
N ALA A 60 12.62 10.38 11.82
CA ALA A 60 13.83 9.72 11.41
C ALA A 60 14.75 9.41 12.62
N ALA A 61 14.89 10.35 13.54
CA ALA A 61 15.67 10.14 14.78
C ALA A 61 15.03 9.05 15.67
N HIS A 62 13.71 9.04 15.79
CA HIS A 62 13.00 8.02 16.54
C HIS A 62 13.13 6.63 15.88
N ASP A 63 12.97 6.56 14.56
CA ASP A 63 13.11 5.35 13.76
C ASP A 63 14.55 4.79 13.80
N ALA A 64 15.56 5.68 13.81
CA ALA A 64 16.96 5.29 13.95
C ALA A 64 17.19 4.41 15.20
N VAL A 65 16.64 4.82 16.34
CA VAL A 65 16.79 4.08 17.61
C VAL A 65 16.23 2.66 17.49
N LEU A 66 15.03 2.51 16.86
CA LEU A 66 14.41 1.19 16.64
C LEU A 66 15.24 0.33 15.67
N LEU A 67 15.69 0.93 14.56
CA LEU A 67 16.48 0.24 13.56
C LEU A 67 17.89 -0.12 14.06
N ASP A 68 18.49 0.69 14.95
CA ASP A 68 19.79 0.39 15.53
C ASP A 68 19.75 -0.82 16.45
N GLY A 69 18.69 -1.01 17.24
CA GLY A 69 18.47 -2.24 18.01
C GLY A 69 18.43 -3.49 17.14
N TRP A 70 17.79 -3.40 15.96
CA TRP A 70 17.80 -4.49 14.99
C TRP A 70 19.19 -4.66 14.34
N ARG A 71 19.90 -3.58 14.00
CA ARG A 71 21.26 -3.65 13.45
C ARG A 71 22.23 -4.34 14.41
N GLU A 72 22.14 -4.07 15.69
CA GLU A 72 22.94 -4.76 16.72
C GLU A 72 22.63 -6.26 16.74
N THR A 73 21.35 -6.64 16.72
CA THR A 73 20.92 -8.04 16.65
C THR A 73 21.43 -8.74 15.38
N LEU A 74 21.29 -8.11 14.23
CA LEU A 74 21.75 -8.63 12.94
C LEU A 74 23.28 -8.75 12.89
N ALA A 75 24.01 -7.79 13.47
CA ALA A 75 25.46 -7.82 13.54
C ALA A 75 25.97 -9.01 14.38
N ALA A 76 25.27 -9.33 15.48
CA ALA A 76 25.62 -10.46 16.33
C ALA A 76 25.39 -11.83 15.65
N LEU A 77 24.43 -11.91 14.70
CA LEU A 77 24.08 -13.16 14.00
C LEU A 77 24.98 -13.45 12.78
N GLY A 78 25.59 -12.41 12.17
CA GLY A 78 26.38 -12.54 10.95
C GLY A 78 25.55 -12.84 9.72
N PRO A 79 26.00 -13.70 8.77
CA PRO A 79 25.23 -14.13 7.62
C PRO A 79 23.98 -14.91 8.05
N LEU A 80 22.85 -14.64 7.40
CA LEU A 80 21.55 -15.21 7.80
C LEU A 80 21.17 -16.39 6.91
N PRO A 81 21.00 -17.61 7.46
CA PRO A 81 20.37 -18.69 6.72
C PRO A 81 18.93 -18.32 6.33
N PRO A 82 18.38 -18.83 5.20
CA PRO A 82 17.07 -18.45 4.68
C PRO A 82 15.93 -18.50 5.69
N VAL A 83 15.87 -19.56 6.51
CA VAL A 83 14.83 -19.72 7.54
C VAL A 83 14.94 -18.65 8.64
N VAL A 84 16.17 -18.31 9.04
CA VAL A 84 16.42 -17.27 10.05
C VAL A 84 16.11 -15.90 9.47
N ALA A 85 16.53 -15.64 8.22
CA ALA A 85 16.22 -14.40 7.51
C ALA A 85 14.72 -14.19 7.39
N ALA A 86 13.96 -15.23 7.01
CA ALA A 86 12.50 -15.16 6.93
C ALA A 86 11.88 -14.84 8.29
N GLY A 87 12.29 -15.51 9.36
CA GLY A 87 11.79 -15.27 10.71
C GLY A 87 12.08 -13.86 11.23
N LEU A 88 13.28 -13.33 10.96
CA LEU A 88 13.66 -11.97 11.36
C LEU A 88 12.93 -10.90 10.55
N ALA A 89 12.80 -11.08 9.23
CA ALA A 89 12.02 -10.17 8.40
C ALA A 89 10.55 -10.08 8.87
N GLU A 90 9.94 -11.23 9.20
CA GLU A 90 8.61 -11.29 9.81
C GLU A 90 8.54 -10.53 11.14
N ALA A 91 9.50 -10.77 12.05
CA ALA A 91 9.52 -10.11 13.35
C ALA A 91 9.64 -8.58 13.22
N ILE A 92 10.50 -8.09 12.33
CA ILE A 92 10.69 -6.66 12.06
C ILE A 92 9.42 -6.05 11.47
N LEU A 93 8.81 -6.70 10.46
CA LEU A 93 7.56 -6.23 9.85
C LEU A 93 6.40 -6.22 10.86
N GLU A 94 6.33 -7.23 11.73
CA GLU A 94 5.33 -7.29 12.80
C GLU A 94 5.51 -6.16 13.80
N GLU A 95 6.73 -5.91 14.28
CA GLU A 95 7.03 -4.80 15.18
C GLU A 95 6.67 -3.46 14.54
N GLN A 96 7.05 -3.24 13.28
CA GLN A 96 6.73 -2.02 12.56
C GLN A 96 5.21 -1.82 12.34
N SER A 97 4.44 -2.90 12.23
CA SER A 97 2.97 -2.85 12.05
C SER A 97 2.20 -2.73 13.35
N THR A 98 2.78 -3.12 14.47
CA THR A 98 2.14 -3.16 15.81
C THR A 98 2.67 -2.05 16.72
N SER A 99 3.74 -2.29 17.46
CA SER A 99 4.32 -1.30 18.40
C SER A 99 4.85 -0.05 17.66
N GLY A 100 5.38 -0.19 16.45
CA GLY A 100 5.82 0.87 15.55
C GLY A 100 4.73 1.46 14.65
N ARG A 101 3.44 1.09 14.86
CA ARG A 101 2.32 1.44 13.98
C ARG A 101 2.22 2.92 13.64
N ALA A 102 2.28 3.81 14.64
CA ALA A 102 2.12 5.24 14.41
C ALA A 102 3.25 5.83 13.55
N LEU A 103 4.48 5.38 13.79
CA LEU A 103 5.65 5.78 13.02
C LEU A 103 5.58 5.27 11.59
N SER A 104 5.18 4.02 11.41
CA SER A 104 5.05 3.40 10.09
C SER A 104 3.89 3.99 9.29
N ALA A 105 2.77 4.33 9.93
CA ALA A 105 1.67 5.04 9.28
C ALA A 105 2.12 6.42 8.80
N LEU A 106 2.81 7.19 9.64
CA LEU A 106 3.39 8.48 9.26
C LEU A 106 4.37 8.34 8.09
N TYR A 107 5.24 7.34 8.13
CA TYR A 107 6.20 7.05 7.05
C TYR A 107 5.50 6.81 5.71
N LEU A 108 4.50 5.92 5.69
CA LEU A 108 3.79 5.57 4.46
C LEU A 108 2.92 6.72 3.94
N GLU A 109 2.35 7.54 4.80
CA GLU A 109 1.62 8.75 4.41
C GLU A 109 2.57 9.77 3.73
N PHE A 110 3.76 10.01 4.27
CA PHE A 110 4.77 10.84 3.61
C PHE A 110 5.24 10.23 2.29
N LEU A 111 5.53 8.92 2.27
CA LEU A 111 5.93 8.22 1.06
C LEU A 111 4.89 8.40 -0.04
N HIS A 112 3.62 8.15 0.28
CA HIS A 112 2.52 8.28 -0.66
C HIS A 112 2.36 9.74 -1.13
N ALA A 113 2.38 10.71 -0.20
CA ALA A 113 2.28 12.13 -0.54
C ALA A 113 3.41 12.63 -1.45
N CYS A 114 4.63 12.14 -1.28
CA CYS A 114 5.76 12.49 -2.13
C CYS A 114 5.58 12.08 -3.60
N THR A 115 4.60 11.23 -3.93
CA THR A 115 4.32 10.87 -5.32
C THR A 115 3.63 11.99 -6.10
N TRP A 116 2.97 12.95 -5.43
CA TRP A 116 2.29 14.10 -6.06
C TRP A 116 2.68 15.47 -5.48
N ASP A 117 3.25 15.54 -4.27
CA ASP A 117 3.72 16.78 -3.64
C ASP A 117 5.25 16.79 -3.55
N GLU A 118 5.87 17.39 -4.57
CA GLU A 118 7.33 17.47 -4.66
C GLU A 118 7.95 18.28 -3.53
N THR A 119 7.20 19.17 -2.89
CA THR A 119 7.71 20.02 -1.80
C THR A 119 8.04 19.21 -0.54
N LEU A 120 7.48 18.01 -0.38
CA LEU A 120 7.75 17.11 0.74
C LEU A 120 9.02 16.27 0.54
N ARG A 121 9.45 16.04 -0.71
CA ARG A 121 10.56 15.12 -1.03
C ARG A 121 11.86 15.47 -0.33
N PRO A 122 12.34 16.73 -0.30
CA PRO A 122 13.59 17.07 0.38
C PRO A 122 13.55 16.75 1.88
N ALA A 123 12.41 17.02 2.54
CA ALA A 123 12.23 16.77 3.97
C ALA A 123 12.19 15.26 4.28
N PHE A 124 11.58 14.45 3.42
CA PHE A 124 11.39 13.02 3.62
C PHE A 124 12.58 12.15 3.16
N ALA A 125 13.40 12.63 2.23
CA ALA A 125 14.45 11.84 1.57
C ALA A 125 15.43 11.17 2.55
N GLY A 126 15.85 11.87 3.60
CA GLY A 126 16.75 11.34 4.62
C GLY A 126 16.15 10.16 5.37
N TRP A 127 14.89 10.27 5.79
CA TRP A 127 14.17 9.19 6.48
C TRP A 127 13.92 7.98 5.58
N ALA A 128 13.47 8.22 4.35
CA ALA A 128 13.30 7.16 3.35
C ALA A 128 14.62 6.42 3.07
N GLY A 129 15.71 7.17 2.89
CA GLY A 129 17.06 6.62 2.70
C GLY A 129 17.54 5.75 3.87
N GLN A 130 17.28 6.17 5.10
CA GLN A 130 17.62 5.44 6.32
C GLN A 130 16.90 4.06 6.38
N ARG A 131 15.59 4.01 6.13
CA ARG A 131 14.84 2.74 6.09
C ARG A 131 15.30 1.85 4.95
N ARG A 132 15.51 2.44 3.77
CA ARG A 132 16.03 1.69 2.63
C ARG A 132 17.38 1.07 2.93
N ALA A 133 18.33 1.83 3.44
CA ALA A 133 19.67 1.34 3.78
C ALA A 133 19.63 0.20 4.82
N PHE A 134 18.72 0.27 5.79
CA PHE A 134 18.52 -0.82 6.76
C PHE A 134 18.08 -2.12 6.06
N TRP A 135 17.06 -2.04 5.20
CA TRP A 135 16.54 -3.21 4.52
C TRP A 135 17.46 -3.75 3.43
N ASP A 136 18.28 -2.89 2.80
CA ASP A 136 19.31 -3.31 1.84
C ASP A 136 20.47 -4.04 2.56
N ASP A 137 20.92 -3.59 3.74
CA ASP A 137 21.87 -4.32 4.59
C ASP A 137 21.31 -5.68 5.04
N PHE A 138 20.05 -5.71 5.48
CA PHE A 138 19.35 -6.95 5.83
C PHE A 138 19.36 -7.94 4.65
N ALA A 139 18.99 -7.48 3.46
CA ALA A 139 18.94 -8.30 2.25
C ALA A 139 20.34 -8.86 1.89
N GLY A 140 21.38 -8.06 2.04
CA GLY A 140 22.77 -8.49 1.83
C GLY A 140 23.19 -9.61 2.79
N ARG A 141 22.85 -9.51 4.08
CA ARG A 141 23.11 -10.55 5.09
C ARG A 141 22.32 -11.83 4.84
N ALA A 142 21.11 -11.70 4.31
CA ALA A 142 20.21 -12.80 3.97
C ALA A 142 20.52 -13.43 2.60
N ALA A 143 21.55 -12.94 1.90
CA ALA A 143 21.90 -13.36 0.54
C ALA A 143 20.71 -13.36 -0.43
N LEU A 144 19.81 -12.37 -0.28
CA LEU A 144 18.71 -12.20 -1.21
C LEU A 144 19.26 -11.90 -2.61
N ALA A 145 18.64 -12.44 -3.65
CA ALA A 145 19.08 -12.30 -5.03
C ALA A 145 19.42 -10.85 -5.39
N PRO A 146 20.70 -10.54 -5.71
CA PRO A 146 21.17 -9.17 -5.90
C PRO A 146 20.35 -8.35 -6.91
N PRO A 147 19.85 -8.93 -8.02
CA PRO A 147 19.02 -8.19 -8.96
C PRO A 147 17.71 -7.64 -8.37
N LEU A 148 17.12 -8.31 -7.37
CA LEU A 148 15.90 -7.86 -6.69
C LEU A 148 16.17 -6.69 -5.75
N VAL A 149 17.34 -6.64 -5.17
CA VAL A 149 17.78 -5.53 -4.28
C VAL A 149 18.16 -4.31 -5.14
N ALA A 150 19.00 -4.51 -6.14
CA ALA A 150 19.52 -3.42 -6.97
C ALA A 150 18.45 -2.62 -7.70
N CYS A 151 17.38 -3.28 -8.18
CA CYS A 151 16.28 -2.59 -8.86
C CYS A 151 15.25 -1.96 -7.89
N GLY A 152 15.44 -2.08 -6.58
CA GLY A 152 14.52 -1.55 -5.57
C GLY A 152 13.26 -2.40 -5.31
N TRP A 153 13.16 -3.57 -5.95
CA TRP A 153 12.02 -4.47 -5.78
C TRP A 153 11.86 -4.92 -4.33
N TRP A 154 12.98 -5.25 -3.64
CA TRP A 154 12.96 -5.65 -2.24
C TRP A 154 12.40 -4.55 -1.32
N SER A 155 12.88 -3.32 -1.47
CA SER A 155 12.34 -2.18 -0.72
C SER A 155 10.85 -2.00 -1.00
N GLY A 156 10.42 -2.20 -2.26
CA GLY A 156 9.01 -2.19 -2.65
C GLY A 156 8.20 -3.28 -1.93
N TYR A 157 8.74 -4.50 -1.83
CA TYR A 157 8.09 -5.60 -1.12
C TYR A 157 7.83 -5.25 0.35
N VAL A 158 8.84 -4.73 1.03
CA VAL A 158 8.73 -4.30 2.43
C VAL A 158 7.68 -3.19 2.60
N ILE A 159 7.68 -2.19 1.72
CA ILE A 159 6.72 -1.08 1.75
C ILE A 159 5.28 -1.59 1.56
N ALA A 160 5.06 -2.49 0.61
CA ALA A 160 3.73 -3.06 0.37
C ALA A 160 3.26 -3.92 1.55
N GLU A 161 4.11 -4.79 2.10
CA GLU A 161 3.74 -5.60 3.27
C GLU A 161 3.51 -4.74 4.51
N LEU A 162 4.27 -3.65 4.69
CA LEU A 162 4.03 -2.73 5.79
C LEU A 162 2.66 -2.04 5.67
N ALA A 163 2.25 -1.63 4.48
CA ALA A 163 0.94 -1.01 4.25
C ALA A 163 -0.21 -2.00 4.55
N TYR A 164 -0.10 -3.23 4.08
CA TYR A 164 -1.08 -4.27 4.40
C TYR A 164 -1.01 -4.68 5.89
N GLY A 165 0.18 -4.73 6.49
CA GLY A 165 0.38 -4.99 7.91
C GLY A 165 -0.35 -4.00 8.78
N LEU A 166 -0.25 -2.71 8.50
CA LEU A 166 -0.98 -1.66 9.22
C LEU A 166 -2.50 -1.79 9.08
N ALA A 167 -2.98 -2.19 7.91
CA ALA A 167 -4.41 -2.34 7.64
C ALA A 167 -5.02 -3.61 8.25
N LEU A 168 -4.25 -4.70 8.29
CA LEU A 168 -4.72 -6.06 8.56
C LEU A 168 -4.04 -6.71 9.78
N GLU A 169 -3.43 -5.96 10.68
CA GLU A 169 -2.69 -6.48 11.84
C GLU A 169 -3.49 -7.45 12.70
N GLY A 170 -4.80 -7.21 12.85
CA GLY A 170 -5.72 -8.07 13.59
C GLY A 170 -6.09 -9.38 12.87
N ASP A 171 -5.82 -9.52 11.57
CA ASP A 171 -6.19 -10.70 10.79
C ASP A 171 -5.10 -11.78 10.84
N ALA A 172 -5.43 -12.89 11.52
CA ALA A 172 -4.52 -14.03 11.63
C ALA A 172 -4.23 -14.68 10.26
N SER A 173 -5.20 -14.70 9.34
CA SER A 173 -5.02 -15.27 8.00
C SER A 173 -4.03 -14.45 7.19
N TYR A 174 -4.11 -13.12 7.29
CA TYR A 174 -3.14 -12.22 6.68
C TYR A 174 -1.72 -12.45 7.24
N ARG A 175 -1.55 -12.53 8.57
CA ARG A 175 -0.22 -12.77 9.16
C ARG A 175 0.40 -14.09 8.68
N MET A 176 -0.42 -15.14 8.59
CA MET A 176 0.05 -16.43 8.05
C MET A 176 0.39 -16.33 6.57
N LEU A 177 -0.42 -15.63 5.77
CA LEU A 177 -0.18 -15.39 4.35
C LEU A 177 1.12 -14.61 4.12
N ARG A 178 1.36 -13.54 4.91
CA ARG A 178 2.61 -12.78 4.89
C ARG A 178 3.81 -13.68 5.20
N ARG A 179 3.69 -14.51 6.24
CA ARG A 179 4.74 -15.47 6.63
C ARG A 179 5.09 -16.43 5.50
N LEU A 180 4.10 -17.00 4.81
CA LEU A 180 4.34 -17.87 3.65
C LEU A 180 5.07 -17.11 2.52
N GLY A 181 4.67 -15.87 2.24
CA GLY A 181 5.31 -15.01 1.24
C GLY A 181 6.78 -14.72 1.58
N VAL A 182 7.07 -14.34 2.81
CA VAL A 182 8.44 -14.07 3.29
C VAL A 182 9.29 -15.34 3.25
N GLN A 183 8.76 -16.49 3.69
CA GLN A 183 9.45 -17.77 3.61
C GLN A 183 9.78 -18.14 2.16
N ARG A 184 8.83 -18.00 1.23
CA ARG A 184 9.05 -18.25 -0.20
C ARG A 184 10.14 -17.35 -0.76
N LEU A 185 10.16 -16.09 -0.38
CA LEU A 185 11.13 -15.11 -0.88
C LEU A 185 12.56 -15.52 -0.51
N PHE A 186 12.82 -15.90 0.74
CA PHE A 186 14.17 -16.29 1.19
C PHE A 186 14.53 -17.72 0.82
N ALA A 187 13.56 -18.62 0.66
CA ALA A 187 13.82 -19.97 0.15
C ALA A 187 14.15 -19.99 -1.36
N GLY A 188 13.79 -18.92 -2.09
CA GLY A 188 13.97 -18.81 -3.54
C GLY A 188 12.79 -19.38 -4.34
N ALA A 189 12.65 -18.94 -5.58
CA ALA A 189 11.53 -19.32 -6.44
C ALA A 189 11.50 -20.81 -6.79
N VAL A 190 12.69 -21.43 -6.85
CA VAL A 190 12.88 -22.84 -7.25
C VAL A 190 12.80 -23.79 -6.05
N ALA A 191 13.00 -23.31 -4.83
CA ALA A 191 12.86 -24.13 -3.64
C ALA A 191 11.41 -24.59 -3.52
N GLY A 192 11.17 -25.88 -3.77
CA GLY A 192 9.84 -26.46 -3.67
C GLY A 192 9.25 -26.24 -2.28
N LEU A 193 8.18 -25.48 -2.20
CA LEU A 193 7.28 -25.58 -1.06
C LEU A 193 6.61 -26.95 -1.17
N GLU A 194 6.48 -27.64 -0.05
CA GLU A 194 5.74 -28.88 0.00
C GLU A 194 4.27 -28.63 -0.40
N ALA A 195 3.59 -29.68 -0.89
CA ALA A 195 2.18 -29.59 -1.29
C ALA A 195 1.27 -29.03 -0.17
N ALA A 196 1.63 -29.25 1.09
CA ALA A 196 0.95 -28.71 2.25
C ALA A 196 0.94 -27.16 2.30
N ASP A 197 2.04 -26.52 1.92
CA ASP A 197 2.11 -25.05 1.88
C ASP A 197 1.22 -24.48 0.77
N SER A 198 1.14 -25.16 -0.37
CA SER A 198 0.23 -24.78 -1.46
C SER A 198 -1.24 -24.90 -1.03
N ILE A 199 -1.60 -25.93 -0.27
CA ILE A 199 -2.95 -26.12 0.28
C ILE A 199 -3.25 -25.02 1.31
N LEU A 200 -2.34 -24.78 2.24
CA LEU A 200 -2.48 -23.71 3.25
C LEU A 200 -2.65 -22.35 2.59
N PHE A 201 -1.85 -22.03 1.60
CA PHE A 201 -1.96 -20.78 0.85
C PHE A 201 -3.34 -20.64 0.19
N GLY A 202 -3.87 -21.70 -0.43
CA GLY A 202 -5.20 -21.70 -1.02
C GLY A 202 -6.29 -21.42 0.02
N LEU A 203 -6.27 -22.13 1.14
CA LEU A 203 -7.22 -21.94 2.25
C LEU A 203 -7.17 -20.53 2.85
N LEU A 204 -5.99 -19.95 3.01
CA LEU A 204 -5.85 -18.58 3.51
C LEU A 204 -6.44 -17.57 2.53
N ARG A 205 -6.21 -17.73 1.23
CA ARG A 205 -6.79 -16.89 0.18
C ARG A 205 -8.31 -16.94 0.18
N GLU A 206 -8.87 -18.13 0.19
CA GLU A 206 -10.33 -18.34 0.25
C GLU A 206 -10.92 -17.67 1.50
N ARG A 207 -10.32 -17.90 2.67
CA ARG A 207 -10.79 -17.31 3.92
C ARG A 207 -10.77 -15.78 3.92
N MET A 208 -9.71 -15.18 3.37
CA MET A 208 -9.61 -13.72 3.23
C MET A 208 -10.52 -13.17 2.12
N GLY A 209 -10.81 -13.98 1.10
CA GLY A 209 -11.67 -13.62 -0.04
C GLY A 209 -13.17 -13.78 0.24
N ALA A 210 -13.56 -14.80 0.98
CA ALA A 210 -14.97 -15.15 1.23
C ALA A 210 -15.78 -14.03 1.92
N ALA A 211 -15.13 -13.14 2.63
CA ALA A 211 -15.79 -12.02 3.31
C ALA A 211 -16.39 -10.97 2.34
N GLU A 212 -15.87 -10.86 1.10
CA GLU A 212 -16.38 -9.90 0.11
C GLU A 212 -17.48 -10.49 -0.77
N GLU A 213 -17.42 -11.79 -1.08
CA GLU A 213 -18.44 -12.46 -1.87
C GLU A 213 -19.81 -12.37 -1.17
N ALA A 214 -19.83 -12.58 0.16
CA ALA A 214 -21.05 -12.47 0.96
C ALA A 214 -21.64 -11.04 0.97
N ASP A 215 -20.80 -10.00 1.02
CA ASP A 215 -21.26 -8.60 0.98
C ASP A 215 -21.69 -8.18 -0.44
N THR A 216 -21.10 -8.77 -1.48
CA THR A 216 -21.48 -8.52 -2.88
C THR A 216 -22.81 -9.20 -3.21
N GLU A 217 -23.03 -10.42 -2.71
CA GLU A 217 -24.32 -11.12 -2.83
C GLU A 217 -25.42 -10.41 -2.03
N ALA A 218 -25.15 -10.01 -0.79
CA ALA A 218 -26.10 -9.24 0.01
C ALA A 218 -26.40 -7.86 -0.60
N GLY A 219 -25.43 -7.22 -1.23
CA GLY A 219 -25.62 -5.97 -1.99
C GLY A 219 -26.43 -6.18 -3.25
N ALA A 220 -26.19 -7.26 -4.00
CA ALA A 220 -26.94 -7.63 -5.20
C ALA A 220 -28.39 -8.08 -4.85
N GLU A 221 -28.57 -8.81 -3.76
CA GLU A 221 -29.90 -9.16 -3.25
C GLU A 221 -30.69 -7.94 -2.73
N ALA A 222 -29.98 -6.97 -2.11
CA ALA A 222 -30.60 -5.70 -1.69
C ALA A 222 -30.99 -4.83 -2.89
N GLU A 223 -30.21 -4.85 -3.98
CA GLU A 223 -30.59 -4.20 -5.24
C GLU A 223 -31.72 -4.93 -5.96
N ALA A 224 -31.70 -6.26 -6.01
CA ALA A 224 -32.80 -7.07 -6.58
C ALA A 224 -34.08 -6.99 -5.75
N GLY A 225 -33.98 -6.94 -4.42
CA GLY A 225 -35.14 -6.72 -3.53
C GLY A 225 -35.71 -5.31 -3.61
N ALA A 226 -34.93 -4.31 -4.02
CA ALA A 226 -35.37 -2.95 -4.26
C ALA A 226 -36.10 -2.78 -5.62
N GLU A 227 -35.92 -3.69 -6.56
CA GLU A 227 -36.62 -3.68 -7.84
C GLU A 227 -38.14 -4.08 -7.73
N THR A 228 -38.53 -4.73 -6.63
CA THR A 228 -39.92 -5.10 -6.38
C THR A 228 -40.77 -4.02 -5.65
N GLY A 229 -40.12 -2.93 -5.22
CA GLY A 229 -40.78 -1.81 -4.54
C GLY A 229 -40.48 -0.46 -5.20
N THR A 230 -41.41 0.04 -6.02
CA THR A 230 -41.53 1.40 -6.58
C THR A 230 -40.27 1.98 -7.24
N SER A 231 -40.32 2.16 -8.53
CA SER A 231 -39.43 2.85 -9.48
C SER A 231 -38.39 3.82 -8.88
N LYS A 232 -37.30 3.33 -8.31
CA LYS A 232 -36.04 4.09 -8.19
C LYS A 232 -35.30 3.89 -9.50
N GLY A 233 -35.34 4.94 -10.33
CA GLY A 233 -34.81 4.95 -11.69
C GLY A 233 -33.35 4.46 -11.74
N ARG A 234 -32.99 3.80 -12.83
CA ARG A 234 -31.64 3.44 -13.28
C ARG A 234 -30.67 4.53 -12.85
N ALA A 235 -29.56 4.12 -12.17
CA ALA A 235 -28.55 5.05 -11.71
C ALA A 235 -28.14 6.03 -12.84
N PRO A 236 -28.07 7.34 -12.58
CA PRO A 236 -27.72 8.30 -13.61
C PRO A 236 -26.39 7.95 -14.27
N ALA A 237 -26.26 8.12 -15.58
CA ALA A 237 -25.04 7.79 -16.34
C ALA A 237 -23.77 8.43 -15.74
N TRP A 238 -23.88 9.62 -15.14
CA TRP A 238 -22.78 10.30 -14.47
C TRP A 238 -22.33 9.60 -13.17
N SER A 239 -23.13 8.70 -12.57
CA SER A 239 -22.74 7.97 -11.34
C SER A 239 -21.52 7.08 -11.59
N ALA A 240 -21.45 6.42 -12.75
CA ALA A 240 -20.28 5.62 -13.12
C ALA A 240 -19.04 6.51 -13.37
N GLN A 241 -19.25 7.70 -13.97
CA GLN A 241 -18.18 8.67 -14.14
C GLN A 241 -17.69 9.21 -12.79
N ALA A 242 -18.59 9.45 -11.84
CA ALA A 242 -18.25 9.87 -10.49
C ALA A 242 -17.44 8.78 -9.76
N ALA A 243 -17.89 7.51 -9.79
CA ALA A 243 -17.14 6.40 -9.19
C ALA A 243 -15.73 6.26 -9.79
N ARG A 244 -15.61 6.43 -11.11
CA ARG A 244 -14.31 6.43 -11.80
C ARG A 244 -13.43 7.61 -11.36
N ALA A 245 -13.96 8.84 -11.32
CA ALA A 245 -13.22 10.01 -10.85
C ALA A 245 -12.77 9.84 -9.40
N CYS A 246 -13.63 9.26 -8.54
CA CYS A 246 -13.26 8.88 -7.18
C CYS A 246 -12.10 7.87 -7.15
N GLY A 247 -12.15 6.81 -7.96
CA GLY A 247 -11.10 5.80 -8.07
C GLY A 247 -9.77 6.40 -8.51
N LEU A 248 -9.77 7.23 -9.54
CA LEU A 248 -8.57 7.93 -10.03
C LEU A 248 -7.95 8.83 -8.96
N ARG A 249 -8.77 9.64 -8.28
CA ARG A 249 -8.26 10.51 -7.22
C ARG A 249 -7.78 9.74 -6.00
N LEU A 250 -8.47 8.67 -5.63
CA LEU A 250 -8.06 7.80 -4.53
C LEU A 250 -6.69 7.17 -4.84
N ALA A 251 -6.49 6.68 -6.05
CA ALA A 251 -5.20 6.13 -6.49
C ALA A 251 -4.09 7.18 -6.54
N ALA A 252 -4.41 8.42 -6.96
CA ALA A 252 -3.44 9.48 -7.15
C ALA A 252 -3.08 10.24 -5.87
N ARG A 253 -4.05 10.44 -4.96
CA ARG A 253 -3.92 11.34 -3.80
C ARG A 253 -4.48 10.78 -2.50
N GLY A 254 -4.84 9.49 -2.48
CA GLY A 254 -5.49 8.89 -1.33
C GLY A 254 -6.87 9.50 -1.02
N ILE A 255 -7.36 9.27 0.21
CA ILE A 255 -8.65 9.80 0.67
C ILE A 255 -8.69 11.34 0.62
N ASP A 256 -7.57 11.98 0.85
CA ASP A 256 -7.46 13.43 0.91
C ASP A 256 -7.76 14.11 -0.43
N GLY A 257 -7.59 13.37 -1.54
CA GLY A 257 -8.00 13.81 -2.87
C GLY A 257 -9.50 13.78 -3.13
N LEU A 258 -10.29 13.12 -2.27
CA LEU A 258 -11.73 12.91 -2.43
C LEU A 258 -12.54 14.02 -1.76
N THR A 259 -12.79 15.08 -2.48
CA THR A 259 -13.74 16.13 -2.06
C THR A 259 -14.90 16.23 -3.06
N HIS A 260 -16.11 16.48 -2.57
CA HIS A 260 -17.28 16.67 -3.44
C HIS A 260 -17.04 17.71 -4.52
N ARG A 261 -16.38 18.83 -4.16
CA ARG A 261 -16.07 19.91 -5.12
C ARG A 261 -15.13 19.42 -6.22
N ALA A 262 -14.11 18.68 -5.86
CA ALA A 262 -13.13 18.19 -6.81
C ALA A 262 -13.73 17.15 -7.76
N ILE A 263 -14.49 16.18 -7.23
CA ILE A 263 -15.17 15.17 -8.06
C ILE A 263 -16.21 15.81 -8.97
N ALA A 264 -17.02 16.74 -8.46
CA ALA A 264 -18.01 17.45 -9.26
C ALA A 264 -17.37 18.23 -10.42
N ALA A 265 -16.23 18.87 -10.17
CA ALA A 265 -15.45 19.57 -11.20
C ALA A 265 -14.89 18.60 -12.26
N ASP A 266 -14.37 17.44 -11.86
CA ASP A 266 -13.81 16.45 -12.80
C ASP A 266 -14.84 15.91 -13.80
N ILE A 267 -16.10 15.76 -13.36
CA ILE A 267 -17.15 15.19 -14.21
C ILE A 267 -18.12 16.24 -14.76
N GLY A 268 -17.87 17.53 -14.48
CA GLY A 268 -18.63 18.64 -15.04
C GLY A 268 -20.08 18.77 -14.54
N ILE A 269 -20.35 18.37 -13.29
CA ILE A 269 -21.70 18.50 -12.69
C ILE A 269 -21.73 19.48 -11.51
N ALA A 270 -22.93 19.90 -11.11
CA ALA A 270 -23.08 20.74 -9.93
C ALA A 270 -22.71 19.96 -8.65
N HIS A 271 -22.00 20.62 -7.73
CA HIS A 271 -21.65 20.06 -6.43
C HIS A 271 -22.86 19.53 -5.65
N THR A 272 -23.99 20.23 -5.70
CA THR A 272 -25.23 19.82 -5.04
C THR A 272 -25.79 18.51 -5.60
N THR A 273 -25.65 18.29 -6.91
CA THR A 273 -26.09 17.05 -7.57
C THR A 273 -25.26 15.86 -7.08
N LEU A 274 -23.94 16.05 -6.98
CA LEU A 274 -23.04 15.02 -6.45
C LEU A 274 -23.34 14.72 -4.98
N SER A 275 -23.47 15.76 -4.13
CA SER A 275 -23.73 15.61 -2.70
C SER A 275 -25.08 14.98 -2.40
N TYR A 276 -26.09 15.13 -3.29
CA TYR A 276 -27.37 14.45 -3.14
C TYR A 276 -27.23 12.91 -3.30
N ARG A 277 -26.37 12.45 -4.21
CA ARG A 277 -26.17 11.01 -4.47
C ARG A 277 -25.11 10.40 -3.55
N PHE A 278 -24.07 11.16 -3.21
CA PHE A 278 -22.97 10.80 -2.32
C PHE A 278 -22.90 11.81 -1.18
N PRO A 279 -23.71 11.66 -0.12
CA PRO A 279 -23.81 12.67 0.95
C PRO A 279 -22.54 12.91 1.73
N THR A 280 -21.70 11.88 1.88
CA THR A 280 -20.48 11.92 2.69
C THR A 280 -19.24 11.65 1.86
N GLN A 281 -18.07 12.03 2.40
CA GLN A 281 -16.78 11.64 1.81
C GLN A 281 -16.63 10.11 1.77
N ARG A 282 -17.16 9.43 2.76
CA ARG A 282 -17.19 7.96 2.81
C ARG A 282 -17.89 7.36 1.59
N ASP A 283 -19.01 7.93 1.15
CA ASP A 283 -19.73 7.44 -0.04
C ASP A 283 -18.87 7.58 -1.30
N LEU A 284 -18.07 8.66 -1.40
CA LEU A 284 -17.11 8.85 -2.47
C LEU A 284 -15.99 7.81 -2.41
N VAL A 285 -15.49 7.50 -1.20
CA VAL A 285 -14.49 6.44 -0.99
C VAL A 285 -15.04 5.10 -1.45
N ILE A 286 -16.23 4.71 -1.00
CA ILE A 286 -16.87 3.44 -1.38
C ILE A 286 -17.08 3.35 -2.90
N ALA A 287 -17.56 4.42 -3.53
CA ALA A 287 -17.71 4.46 -4.98
C ALA A 287 -16.38 4.30 -5.73
N GLY A 288 -15.34 4.99 -5.26
CA GLY A 288 -13.97 4.86 -5.79
C GLY A 288 -13.41 3.45 -5.64
N LEU A 289 -13.61 2.83 -4.47
CA LEU A 289 -13.18 1.47 -4.18
C LEU A 289 -13.90 0.44 -5.07
N ALA A 290 -15.20 0.58 -5.27
CA ALA A 290 -15.95 -0.30 -6.17
C ALA A 290 -15.40 -0.22 -7.61
N CYS A 291 -15.06 0.98 -8.09
CA CYS A 291 -14.41 1.16 -9.38
C CYS A 291 -13.03 0.48 -9.43
N ILE A 292 -12.18 0.66 -8.41
CA ILE A 292 -10.85 0.04 -8.31
C ILE A 292 -10.98 -1.49 -8.27
N ALA A 293 -11.87 -2.03 -7.46
CA ALA A 293 -12.12 -3.47 -7.36
C ALA A 293 -12.56 -4.07 -8.70
N GLY A 294 -13.43 -3.37 -9.43
CA GLY A 294 -13.82 -3.74 -10.79
C GLY A 294 -12.62 -3.82 -11.74
N HIS A 295 -11.71 -2.84 -11.69
CA HIS A 295 -10.49 -2.82 -12.49
C HIS A 295 -9.51 -3.92 -12.11
N ILE A 296 -9.36 -4.22 -10.82
CA ILE A 296 -8.50 -5.31 -10.33
C ILE A 296 -9.07 -6.66 -10.79
N ARG A 297 -10.37 -6.91 -10.65
CA ARG A 297 -11.02 -8.12 -11.16
C ARG A 297 -10.78 -8.29 -12.65
N ALA A 298 -11.06 -7.24 -13.43
CA ALA A 298 -10.81 -7.26 -14.85
C ALA A 298 -9.33 -7.49 -15.22
N ALA A 299 -8.38 -7.03 -14.41
CA ALA A 299 -6.95 -7.31 -14.58
C ALA A 299 -6.58 -8.75 -14.22
N VAL A 300 -7.22 -9.32 -13.19
CA VAL A 300 -7.04 -10.74 -12.81
C VAL A 300 -7.50 -11.68 -13.92
N GLU A 301 -8.54 -11.32 -14.64
CA GLU A 301 -9.07 -12.08 -15.78
C GLU A 301 -8.23 -11.93 -17.05
N ALA A 302 -7.25 -10.99 -17.07
CA ALA A 302 -6.38 -10.83 -18.22
C ALA A 302 -5.37 -11.97 -18.33
N ASP A 303 -5.42 -12.68 -19.43
CA ASP A 303 -4.62 -13.89 -19.68
C ASP A 303 -3.29 -13.61 -20.43
N SER A 304 -2.95 -12.34 -20.66
CA SER A 304 -1.72 -11.96 -21.37
C SER A 304 -1.16 -10.60 -20.93
N LEU A 305 0.16 -10.41 -21.08
CA LEU A 305 0.83 -9.13 -20.83
C LEU A 305 0.26 -8.01 -21.70
N ALA A 306 0.00 -8.31 -22.98
CA ALA A 306 -0.62 -7.37 -23.90
C ALA A 306 -2.07 -7.02 -23.50
N GLY A 307 -2.81 -7.98 -22.93
CA GLY A 307 -4.11 -7.77 -22.33
C GLY A 307 -4.04 -6.83 -21.14
N LEU A 308 -3.07 -7.02 -20.25
CA LEU A 308 -2.82 -6.14 -19.10
C LEU A 308 -2.44 -4.71 -19.54
N GLN A 309 -1.58 -4.58 -20.53
CA GLN A 309 -1.18 -3.27 -21.07
C GLN A 309 -2.35 -2.55 -21.73
N ARG A 310 -3.18 -3.25 -22.52
CA ARG A 310 -4.41 -2.69 -23.09
C ARG A 310 -5.37 -2.22 -22.00
N ARG A 311 -5.62 -3.04 -20.98
CA ARG A 311 -6.51 -2.67 -19.87
C ARG A 311 -5.97 -1.49 -19.07
N ARG A 312 -4.64 -1.37 -18.92
CA ARG A 312 -4.02 -0.17 -18.35
C ARG A 312 -4.28 1.07 -19.19
N ALA A 313 -4.17 0.98 -20.52
CA ALA A 313 -4.48 2.07 -21.42
C ALA A 313 -5.98 2.42 -21.43
N GLU A 314 -6.86 1.41 -21.40
CA GLU A 314 -8.32 1.58 -21.33
C GLU A 314 -8.77 2.12 -19.97
N ALA A 315 -8.00 1.86 -18.91
CA ALA A 315 -8.25 2.36 -17.56
C ALA A 315 -8.01 3.88 -17.42
N ASP A 316 -7.57 4.56 -18.48
CA ASP A 316 -7.37 6.02 -18.50
C ASP A 316 -6.58 6.54 -17.26
N GLY A 317 -5.47 5.89 -16.95
CA GLY A 317 -4.59 6.30 -15.87
C GLY A 317 -4.92 5.72 -14.48
N LEU A 318 -5.91 4.84 -14.32
CA LEU A 318 -6.09 4.10 -13.08
C LEU A 318 -5.04 2.99 -12.97
N ASP A 319 -4.02 3.20 -12.15
CA ASP A 319 -3.00 2.19 -11.83
C ASP A 319 -3.48 1.31 -10.67
N PRO A 320 -3.75 0.00 -10.90
CA PRO A 320 -4.22 -0.90 -9.84
C PRO A 320 -3.22 -1.06 -8.68
N ALA A 321 -1.92 -0.90 -8.94
CA ALA A 321 -0.91 -0.98 -7.88
C ALA A 321 -0.98 0.22 -6.94
N ARG A 322 -1.10 1.44 -7.50
CA ARG A 322 -1.29 2.67 -6.72
C ARG A 322 -2.63 2.66 -6.00
N ALA A 323 -3.69 2.28 -6.70
CA ALA A 323 -5.02 2.21 -6.16
C ALA A 323 -5.10 1.28 -4.94
N SER A 324 -4.57 0.06 -5.04
CA SER A 324 -4.60 -0.91 -3.94
C SER A 324 -3.74 -0.48 -2.75
N PHE A 325 -2.64 0.21 -2.98
CA PHE A 325 -1.82 0.78 -1.92
C PHE A 325 -2.56 1.91 -1.19
N ALA A 326 -3.18 2.83 -1.93
CA ALA A 326 -4.00 3.89 -1.35
C ALA A 326 -5.17 3.35 -0.52
N VAL A 327 -5.80 2.26 -0.96
CA VAL A 327 -6.85 1.56 -0.20
C VAL A 327 -6.30 0.98 1.10
N ALA A 328 -5.13 0.33 1.07
CA ALA A 328 -4.50 -0.20 2.28
C ALA A 328 -4.18 0.91 3.28
N LEU A 329 -3.65 2.05 2.82
CA LEU A 329 -3.45 3.22 3.69
C LEU A 329 -4.78 3.77 4.23
N ALA A 330 -5.82 3.81 3.41
CA ALA A 330 -7.14 4.23 3.82
C ALA A 330 -7.71 3.34 4.94
N ALA A 331 -7.51 2.02 4.84
CA ALA A 331 -7.99 1.03 5.81
C ALA A 331 -7.35 1.19 7.20
N VAL A 332 -6.18 1.84 7.30
CA VAL A 332 -5.56 2.17 8.59
C VAL A 332 -6.46 3.08 9.43
N ARG A 333 -7.21 3.97 8.77
CA ARG A 333 -8.12 4.95 9.40
C ARG A 333 -9.60 4.54 9.32
N LEU A 334 -9.96 3.75 8.31
CA LEU A 334 -11.31 3.30 8.04
C LEU A 334 -11.37 1.78 8.13
N PRO A 335 -11.56 1.22 9.34
CA PRO A 335 -11.54 -0.23 9.58
C PRO A 335 -12.54 -1.01 8.72
N GLU A 336 -13.62 -0.37 8.27
CA GLU A 336 -14.60 -0.95 7.36
C GLU A 336 -14.00 -1.34 6.00
N LEU A 337 -12.86 -0.76 5.62
CA LEU A 337 -12.14 -1.12 4.39
C LEU A 337 -11.23 -2.34 4.57
N ALA A 338 -11.10 -2.87 5.79
CA ALA A 338 -10.22 -4.00 6.06
C ALA A 338 -10.58 -5.24 5.22
N ARG A 339 -11.89 -5.53 5.05
CA ARG A 339 -12.35 -6.64 4.22
C ARG A 339 -11.93 -6.50 2.77
N GLN A 340 -12.17 -5.33 2.17
CA GLN A 340 -11.75 -5.00 0.81
C GLN A 340 -10.23 -5.11 0.65
N THR A 341 -9.49 -4.63 1.64
CA THR A 341 -8.03 -4.70 1.67
C THR A 341 -7.55 -6.14 1.77
N ALA A 342 -8.20 -6.97 2.59
CA ALA A 342 -7.91 -8.40 2.72
C ALA A 342 -8.14 -9.15 1.39
N TYR A 343 -9.27 -8.90 0.72
CA TYR A 343 -9.55 -9.44 -0.61
C TYR A 343 -8.46 -9.06 -1.62
N MET A 344 -8.15 -7.77 -1.74
CA MET A 344 -7.11 -7.30 -2.66
C MET A 344 -5.74 -7.93 -2.36
N ARG A 345 -5.41 -8.13 -1.07
CA ARG A 345 -4.17 -8.79 -0.66
C ARG A 345 -4.17 -10.28 -1.01
N ALA A 346 -5.27 -10.97 -0.79
CA ALA A 346 -5.42 -12.40 -1.05
C ALA A 346 -5.28 -12.74 -2.55
N TRP A 347 -5.88 -11.93 -3.41
CA TRP A 347 -5.90 -12.15 -4.85
C TRP A 347 -4.79 -11.44 -5.63
N ARG A 348 -3.87 -10.79 -4.91
CA ARG A 348 -2.75 -10.11 -5.54
C ARG A 348 -1.88 -11.07 -6.36
N GLY A 349 -1.54 -10.65 -7.58
CA GLY A 349 -0.67 -11.42 -8.47
C GLY A 349 -1.34 -12.60 -9.19
N SER A 350 -2.63 -12.84 -8.98
CA SER A 350 -3.32 -13.99 -9.60
C SER A 350 -3.23 -14.00 -11.13
N ASN A 351 -3.23 -12.83 -11.76
CA ASN A 351 -3.04 -12.69 -13.19
C ASN A 351 -1.59 -12.96 -13.65
N LEU A 352 -0.60 -12.78 -12.78
CA LEU A 352 0.82 -12.97 -13.14
C LEU A 352 1.18 -14.43 -13.32
N VAL A 353 0.49 -15.37 -12.68
CA VAL A 353 0.71 -16.82 -12.85
C VAL A 353 0.63 -17.19 -14.34
N ASN A 354 -0.46 -16.80 -14.99
CA ASN A 354 -0.67 -17.07 -16.40
C ASN A 354 0.31 -16.32 -17.31
N VAL A 355 0.62 -15.07 -16.95
CA VAL A 355 1.60 -14.25 -17.68
C VAL A 355 2.98 -14.89 -17.62
N PHE A 356 3.46 -15.26 -16.44
CA PHE A 356 4.78 -15.88 -16.30
C PHE A 356 4.82 -17.28 -16.94
N ALA A 357 3.80 -18.12 -16.76
CA ALA A 357 3.73 -19.44 -17.38
C ALA A 357 3.82 -19.36 -18.90
N ARG A 358 3.23 -18.31 -19.51
CA ARG A 358 3.25 -18.13 -20.96
C ARG A 358 4.57 -17.55 -21.49
N TYR A 359 5.16 -16.58 -20.77
CA TYR A 359 6.33 -15.85 -21.27
C TYR A 359 7.66 -16.37 -20.71
N LEU A 360 7.62 -17.20 -19.68
CA LEU A 360 8.77 -17.84 -19.06
C LEU A 360 8.51 -19.33 -18.83
N PRO A 361 8.20 -20.12 -19.88
CA PRO A 361 7.78 -21.51 -19.74
C PRO A 361 8.88 -22.40 -19.12
N GLU A 362 10.13 -22.01 -19.25
CA GLU A 362 11.29 -22.69 -18.65
C GLU A 362 11.50 -22.37 -17.17
N ALA A 363 10.83 -21.33 -16.63
CA ALA A 363 10.97 -20.99 -15.22
C ALA A 363 10.25 -22.01 -14.33
N ARG A 364 10.93 -22.41 -13.26
CA ARG A 364 10.38 -23.32 -12.25
C ARG A 364 9.84 -22.51 -11.07
N GLY A 365 8.93 -23.13 -10.30
CA GLY A 365 8.39 -22.52 -9.07
C GLY A 365 7.37 -21.41 -9.31
N ILE A 366 6.82 -21.29 -10.53
CA ILE A 366 5.75 -20.35 -10.82
C ILE A 366 4.43 -20.91 -10.29
N ASP A 367 4.09 -20.49 -9.09
CA ASP A 367 2.79 -20.75 -8.50
C ASP A 367 2.14 -19.42 -8.05
N ALA A 368 0.94 -19.51 -7.49
CA ALA A 368 0.20 -18.33 -7.09
C ALA A 368 0.88 -17.55 -5.94
N LEU A 369 1.58 -18.24 -5.03
CA LEU A 369 2.33 -17.58 -3.95
C LEU A 369 3.54 -16.82 -4.50
N CYS A 370 4.30 -17.43 -5.43
CA CYS A 370 5.42 -16.76 -6.09
C CYS A 370 4.95 -15.51 -6.85
N ALA A 371 3.87 -15.62 -7.62
CA ALA A 371 3.27 -14.49 -8.33
C ALA A 371 2.79 -13.38 -7.38
N GLN A 372 2.24 -13.76 -6.21
CA GLN A 372 1.83 -12.80 -5.18
C GLN A 372 3.03 -12.03 -4.61
N VAL A 373 4.12 -12.72 -4.26
CA VAL A 373 5.36 -12.12 -3.76
C VAL A 373 5.93 -11.12 -4.79
N ILE A 374 5.99 -11.52 -6.07
CA ILE A 374 6.45 -10.64 -7.15
C ILE A 374 5.56 -9.41 -7.27
N SER A 375 4.26 -9.60 -7.29
CA SER A 375 3.29 -8.49 -7.41
C SER A 375 3.38 -7.50 -6.25
N LEU A 376 3.68 -7.96 -5.04
CA LEU A 376 3.87 -7.07 -3.87
C LEU A 376 5.08 -6.16 -4.04
N GLY A 377 6.23 -6.71 -4.43
CA GLY A 377 7.42 -5.91 -4.69
C GLY A 377 7.21 -4.86 -5.77
N LEU A 378 6.52 -5.22 -6.85
CA LEU A 378 6.16 -4.28 -7.92
C LEU A 378 5.18 -3.20 -7.42
N THR A 379 4.21 -3.57 -6.59
CA THR A 379 3.23 -2.63 -6.03
C THR A 379 3.90 -1.57 -5.16
N GLY A 380 4.74 -1.99 -4.22
CA GLY A 380 5.44 -1.05 -3.37
C GLY A 380 6.42 -0.18 -4.15
N LEU A 381 7.18 -0.76 -5.09
CA LEU A 381 8.11 -0.01 -5.95
C LEU A 381 7.37 1.09 -6.72
N THR A 382 6.23 0.79 -7.34
CA THR A 382 5.39 1.77 -8.04
C THR A 382 5.02 2.95 -7.13
N ASN A 383 4.85 2.71 -5.83
CA ASN A 383 4.45 3.74 -4.87
C ASN A 383 5.64 4.51 -4.24
N THR A 384 6.89 4.18 -4.58
CA THR A 384 8.07 4.95 -4.15
C THR A 384 8.39 6.13 -5.08
N MET A 385 7.74 6.23 -6.23
CA MET A 385 8.03 7.20 -7.28
C MET A 385 6.76 7.88 -7.78
N PRO A 386 6.86 9.13 -8.28
CA PRO A 386 5.76 9.74 -9.00
C PRO A 386 5.40 8.94 -10.26
N PRO A 387 4.14 9.00 -10.73
CA PRO A 387 3.77 8.40 -12.00
C PRO A 387 4.53 9.08 -13.15
N GLY A 388 5.01 8.28 -14.12
CA GLY A 388 5.74 8.78 -15.29
C GLY A 388 6.72 7.75 -15.84
N ALA A 389 7.49 8.14 -16.84
CA ALA A 389 8.42 7.27 -17.56
C ALA A 389 9.44 6.58 -16.65
N ASP A 390 9.99 7.29 -15.66
CA ASP A 390 10.97 6.73 -14.72
C ASP A 390 10.38 5.59 -13.88
N ALA A 391 9.10 5.73 -13.46
CA ALA A 391 8.40 4.67 -12.74
C ALA A 391 8.12 3.46 -13.63
N GLU A 392 7.78 3.68 -14.89
CA GLU A 392 7.56 2.60 -15.88
C GLU A 392 8.85 1.84 -16.15
N GLU A 393 9.97 2.54 -16.33
CA GLU A 393 11.30 1.93 -16.54
C GLU A 393 11.75 1.14 -15.29
N ALA A 394 11.57 1.68 -14.09
CA ALA A 394 11.89 0.98 -12.86
C ALA A 394 11.06 -0.29 -12.68
N VAL A 395 9.76 -0.25 -12.98
CA VAL A 395 8.87 -1.41 -12.94
C VAL A 395 9.27 -2.44 -13.99
N ALA A 396 9.63 -2.02 -15.22
CA ALA A 396 10.11 -2.93 -16.25
C ALA A 396 11.41 -3.62 -15.85
N THR A 397 12.35 -2.86 -15.26
CA THR A 397 13.61 -3.40 -14.73
C THR A 397 13.36 -4.41 -13.59
N ALA A 398 12.44 -4.11 -12.69
CA ALA A 398 12.07 -5.01 -11.61
C ALA A 398 11.36 -6.28 -12.12
N TYR A 399 10.55 -6.17 -13.16
CA TYR A 399 9.96 -7.33 -13.86
C TYR A 399 11.02 -8.25 -14.45
N ALA A 400 12.05 -7.68 -15.10
CA ALA A 400 13.17 -8.45 -15.64
C ALA A 400 13.98 -9.12 -14.53
N ALA A 401 14.19 -8.45 -13.38
CA ALA A 401 14.84 -9.02 -12.22
C ALA A 401 14.03 -10.19 -11.63
N ALA A 402 12.72 -10.04 -11.49
CA ALA A 402 11.82 -11.10 -11.04
C ALA A 402 11.85 -12.31 -12.01
N GLY A 403 11.89 -12.07 -13.31
CA GLY A 403 12.07 -13.12 -14.32
C GLY A 403 13.38 -13.90 -14.17
N ARG A 404 14.49 -13.23 -13.85
CA ARG A 404 15.77 -13.92 -13.54
C ARG A 404 15.68 -14.77 -12.27
N TRP A 405 15.10 -14.22 -11.22
CA TRP A 405 14.87 -14.94 -9.97
C TRP A 405 14.02 -16.19 -10.18
N LEU A 406 12.95 -16.11 -10.98
CA LEU A 406 12.10 -17.27 -11.34
C LEU A 406 12.86 -18.36 -12.08
N ARG A 407 13.86 -18.01 -12.90
CA ARG A 407 14.69 -19.00 -13.59
C ARG A 407 15.78 -19.63 -12.72
N GLY A 408 15.91 -19.19 -11.48
CA GLY A 408 16.99 -19.64 -10.59
C GLY A 408 18.36 -19.09 -10.99
N ALA A 409 18.41 -18.04 -11.81
CA ALA A 409 19.63 -17.31 -12.14
C ALA A 409 19.76 -16.16 -11.12
N GLY A 410 20.33 -16.46 -9.97
CA GLY A 410 20.68 -15.50 -8.93
C GLY A 410 22.15 -15.16 -8.96
#